data_3bb0a35838a4784b506364caa4a91998
#
_entry.id   3bb0a35838a4784b506364caa4a91998
#
_cell.length_a   1.000
_cell.length_b   1.000
_cell.length_c   1.000
_cell.angle_alpha   90.00
_cell.angle_beta   90.00
_cell.angle_gamma   90.00
#
_symmetry.space_group_name_H-M   'P 1'
#
loop_
_entity.id
_entity.type
_entity.pdbx_description
1 polymer ?
#
loop_
_entity_poly.entity_id
_entity_poly.type
_entity_poly.pdbx_seq_one_letter_code
_entity_poly.pdbx_strand_id
1 'polypeptide(L)'
;MVLTDTAIRNAKPKDKPYKVSDSQGLYLLVNPRGSKLWRVKYRMNGVERKLALGSYPEITLAEARSARDAARRQLAHAVDPNVAKRQARIEASIRASNSFASVAEELIEKKTREGLAEPTLEKMRWFVKLLGGDFGRRPVTEITPQELLHELRKHERRGRLETANLLRAFASRVFRYAVATARADRDPAQLLMGALTTAKVKHFPAITDPAAFGALLRAIEDYQGDPAVMYALKLTPHVFQRPGEIRQMKWMEVDFEKAVWIIPEGKMKMRQPHSVPLSRQSLAILTDMHCLSGSGQYVFPSIRTRARPISDNTINAALRRMGYTKEQMTAHGFRTTASSLLNESGKWNPDAIERALAHMVAGSVRRIYNQSAYWAERVAMAQWWSDYLDELRQGGNR
;
A
#
# COMPACT_ATOMS: atom_id res chain seq x y z
N MET A 1 1.56 39.73 49.43
CA MET A 1 0.53 38.69 49.70
C MET A 1 0.78 37.50 48.79
N VAL A 2 0.67 36.28 49.31
CA VAL A 2 0.76 35.09 48.45
C VAL A 2 -0.60 34.87 47.82
N LEU A 3 -0.64 34.65 46.52
CA LEU A 3 -1.87 34.47 45.71
C LEU A 3 -2.58 33.18 46.16
N THR A 4 -3.90 33.20 46.19
CA THR A 4 -4.75 32.03 46.49
C THR A 4 -5.63 31.67 45.30
N ASP A 5 -6.06 30.39 45.19
CA ASP A 5 -6.95 29.94 44.15
C ASP A 5 -8.28 30.68 44.11
N THR A 6 -8.81 31.04 45.31
CA THR A 6 -10.02 31.87 45.43
C THR A 6 -9.83 33.27 44.81
N ALA A 7 -8.67 33.91 45.05
CA ALA A 7 -8.36 35.20 44.46
C ALA A 7 -8.24 35.10 42.93
N ILE A 8 -7.68 34.01 42.40
CA ILE A 8 -7.56 33.76 40.95
C ILE A 8 -8.93 33.57 40.32
N ARG A 9 -9.79 32.76 40.92
CA ARG A 9 -11.15 32.56 40.41
C ARG A 9 -11.94 33.84 40.40
N ASN A 10 -11.87 34.65 41.43
CA ASN A 10 -12.62 35.90 41.59
C ASN A 10 -12.03 37.09 40.82
N ALA A 11 -10.86 36.94 40.19
CA ALA A 11 -10.25 38.00 39.35
C ALA A 11 -11.07 38.23 38.11
N LYS A 12 -11.89 39.30 38.06
CA LYS A 12 -12.77 39.68 36.94
C LYS A 12 -11.99 40.49 35.91
N PRO A 13 -12.34 40.40 34.61
CA PRO A 13 -11.79 41.29 33.56
C PRO A 13 -12.04 42.77 33.88
N LYS A 14 -11.10 43.63 33.44
CA LYS A 14 -11.20 45.09 33.48
C LYS A 14 -10.94 45.65 32.09
N ASP A 15 -11.21 46.94 31.88
CA ASP A 15 -11.01 47.60 30.57
C ASP A 15 -9.55 47.51 30.07
N LYS A 16 -8.59 47.42 31.00
CA LYS A 16 -7.15 47.27 30.66
C LYS A 16 -6.62 46.00 31.32
N PRO A 17 -5.62 45.32 30.66
CA PRO A 17 -4.95 44.18 31.27
C PRO A 17 -4.30 44.59 32.61
N TYR A 18 -4.48 43.75 33.66
CA TYR A 18 -3.84 44.01 34.94
C TYR A 18 -3.17 42.75 35.50
N LYS A 19 -2.22 42.93 36.40
CA LYS A 19 -1.44 41.85 37.00
C LYS A 19 -1.91 41.59 38.43
N VAL A 20 -2.03 40.32 38.75
CA VAL A 20 -2.22 39.84 40.12
C VAL A 20 -0.92 39.12 40.53
N SER A 21 -0.12 39.76 41.36
CA SER A 21 1.22 39.27 41.73
C SER A 21 1.17 38.16 42.77
N ASP A 22 2.03 37.15 42.58
CA ASP A 22 2.36 36.12 43.59
C ASP A 22 3.79 36.40 44.14
N SER A 23 4.49 35.39 44.54
CA SER A 23 5.87 35.50 45.04
C SER A 23 6.91 35.33 43.92
N GLN A 24 8.12 35.87 44.16
CA GLN A 24 9.32 35.61 43.32
C GLN A 24 9.15 35.87 41.83
N GLY A 25 8.42 36.92 41.47
CA GLY A 25 8.24 37.33 40.06
C GLY A 25 7.11 36.61 39.31
N LEU A 26 6.40 35.65 39.93
CA LEU A 26 5.22 35.05 39.38
C LEU A 26 4.04 36.03 39.46
N TYR A 27 3.26 36.10 38.39
CA TYR A 27 2.01 36.88 38.37
C TYR A 27 1.03 36.29 37.36
N LEU A 28 -0.25 36.53 37.62
CA LEU A 28 -1.34 36.26 36.72
C LEU A 28 -1.68 37.54 35.97
N LEU A 29 -1.65 37.51 34.63
CA LEU A 29 -2.11 38.59 33.78
C LEU A 29 -3.58 38.32 33.42
N VAL A 30 -4.49 39.21 33.86
CA VAL A 30 -5.90 39.16 33.52
C VAL A 30 -6.15 40.12 32.38
N ASN A 31 -6.61 39.57 31.24
CA ASN A 31 -6.90 40.38 30.04
C ASN A 31 -8.35 40.85 30.02
N PRO A 32 -8.69 41.95 29.28
CA PRO A 32 -10.05 42.47 29.18
C PRO A 32 -11.07 41.44 28.64
N ARG A 33 -10.60 40.50 27.81
CA ARG A 33 -11.44 39.39 27.25
C ARG A 33 -11.60 38.20 28.20
N GLY A 34 -11.15 38.30 29.44
CA GLY A 34 -11.32 37.26 30.48
C GLY A 34 -10.23 36.21 30.51
N SER A 35 -9.29 36.15 29.57
CA SER A 35 -8.18 35.22 29.64
C SER A 35 -7.21 35.52 30.77
N LYS A 36 -6.76 34.53 31.51
CA LYS A 36 -5.88 34.60 32.65
C LYS A 36 -4.58 33.90 32.33
N LEU A 37 -3.46 34.62 32.23
CA LEU A 37 -2.20 34.05 31.76
C LEU A 37 -1.12 34.10 32.86
N TRP A 38 -0.52 32.96 33.15
CA TRP A 38 0.62 32.89 34.07
C TRP A 38 1.89 33.37 33.41
N ARG A 39 2.62 34.25 34.10
CA ARG A 39 3.90 34.80 33.69
C ARG A 39 4.87 34.91 34.86
N VAL A 40 6.17 34.73 34.58
CA VAL A 40 7.26 34.99 35.52
C VAL A 40 8.09 36.18 34.97
N LYS A 41 8.29 37.17 35.79
CA LYS A 41 9.22 38.31 35.55
C LYS A 41 10.57 37.95 36.15
N TYR A 42 11.63 38.05 35.37
CA TYR A 42 13.00 37.78 35.80
C TYR A 42 13.99 38.74 35.17
N ARG A 43 15.22 38.83 35.74
CA ARG A 43 16.32 39.59 35.15
C ARG A 43 17.44 38.66 34.76
N MET A 44 18.04 38.91 33.59
CA MET A 44 19.23 38.24 33.11
C MET A 44 20.15 39.24 32.44
N ASN A 45 21.42 39.26 32.84
CA ASN A 45 22.42 40.25 32.38
C ASN A 45 21.92 41.71 32.50
N GLY A 46 21.27 42.05 33.62
CA GLY A 46 20.72 43.38 33.85
C GLY A 46 19.38 43.69 33.16
N VAL A 47 18.96 42.88 32.16
CA VAL A 47 17.74 43.10 31.38
C VAL A 47 16.55 42.36 31.97
N GLU A 48 15.43 43.07 32.13
CA GLU A 48 14.17 42.51 32.59
C GLU A 48 13.50 41.71 31.43
N ARG A 49 13.11 40.47 31.71
CA ARG A 49 12.42 39.57 30.77
C ARG A 49 11.17 38.98 31.41
N LYS A 50 10.29 38.43 30.54
CA LYS A 50 9.03 37.78 30.94
C LYS A 50 8.96 36.41 30.32
N LEU A 51 8.72 35.37 31.13
CA LEU A 51 8.45 34.00 30.67
C LEU A 51 6.94 33.74 30.75
N ALA A 52 6.34 33.32 29.66
CA ALA A 52 4.96 32.83 29.63
C ALA A 52 4.93 31.35 30.05
N LEU A 53 4.17 31.03 31.11
CA LEU A 53 4.03 29.64 31.61
C LEU A 53 2.84 28.93 30.98
N GLY A 54 1.69 29.63 30.80
CA GLY A 54 0.45 29.09 30.22
C GLY A 54 -0.79 29.79 30.73
N SER A 55 -1.97 29.24 30.50
CA SER A 55 -3.26 29.81 30.88
C SER A 55 -3.87 29.10 32.09
N TYR A 56 -4.59 29.88 32.91
CA TYR A 56 -5.48 29.34 33.95
C TYR A 56 -6.88 29.13 33.31
N PRO A 57 -7.60 28.02 33.56
CA PRO A 57 -7.34 26.98 34.59
C PRO A 57 -6.48 25.80 34.11
N GLU A 58 -6.05 25.74 32.86
CA GLU A 58 -5.20 24.63 32.30
C GLU A 58 -3.93 24.41 33.14
N ILE A 59 -3.31 25.49 33.64
CA ILE A 59 -2.22 25.47 34.59
C ILE A 59 -2.73 26.02 35.92
N THR A 60 -2.71 25.20 36.96
CA THR A 60 -3.09 25.56 38.32
C THR A 60 -2.05 26.46 38.97
N LEU A 61 -2.40 27.10 40.11
CA LEU A 61 -1.45 27.91 40.88
C LEU A 61 -0.24 27.07 41.35
N ALA A 62 -0.46 25.82 41.77
CA ALA A 62 0.61 24.94 42.23
C ALA A 62 1.60 24.61 41.10
N GLU A 63 1.09 24.32 39.89
CA GLU A 63 1.91 24.04 38.70
C GLU A 63 2.64 25.32 38.25
N ALA A 64 2.00 26.49 38.29
CA ALA A 64 2.63 27.76 37.95
C ALA A 64 3.79 28.09 38.91
N ARG A 65 3.65 27.77 40.22
CA ARG A 65 4.73 27.93 41.21
C ARG A 65 5.87 26.94 40.94
N SER A 66 5.57 25.69 40.63
CA SER A 66 6.57 24.68 40.24
C SER A 66 7.35 25.12 39.02
N ALA A 67 6.66 25.62 37.98
CA ALA A 67 7.28 26.14 36.76
C ALA A 67 8.14 27.38 37.00
N ARG A 68 7.71 28.28 37.90
CA ARG A 68 8.52 29.40 38.34
C ARG A 68 9.82 28.92 39.01
N ASP A 69 9.73 27.94 39.91
CA ASP A 69 10.90 27.42 40.62
C ASP A 69 11.88 26.71 39.68
N ALA A 70 11.36 26.01 38.68
CA ALA A 70 12.17 25.43 37.59
C ALA A 70 12.90 26.54 36.79
N ALA A 71 12.19 27.59 36.39
CA ALA A 71 12.80 28.74 35.68
C ALA A 71 13.88 29.41 36.53
N ARG A 72 13.68 29.58 37.83
CA ARG A 72 14.68 30.14 38.75
C ARG A 72 15.92 29.25 38.88
N ARG A 73 15.77 27.94 38.91
CA ARG A 73 16.92 27.01 38.87
C ARG A 73 17.74 27.18 37.56
N GLN A 74 17.08 27.30 36.42
CA GLN A 74 17.77 27.57 35.14
C GLN A 74 18.56 28.87 35.19
N LEU A 75 17.95 29.94 35.73
CA LEU A 75 18.63 31.23 35.90
C LEU A 75 19.86 31.15 36.83
N ALA A 76 19.78 30.38 37.93
CA ALA A 76 20.91 30.14 38.83
C ALA A 76 22.09 29.47 38.12
N HIS A 77 21.81 28.66 37.07
CA HIS A 77 22.81 28.04 36.20
C HIS A 77 23.16 28.91 34.97
N ALA A 78 22.85 30.21 34.97
CA ALA A 78 23.06 31.14 33.86
C ALA A 78 22.36 30.75 32.52
N VAL A 79 21.30 29.92 32.58
CA VAL A 79 20.49 29.54 31.42
C VAL A 79 19.24 30.41 31.34
N ASP A 80 19.03 31.09 30.20
CA ASP A 80 17.79 31.85 29.96
C ASP A 80 16.60 30.92 29.71
N PRO A 81 15.55 30.92 30.56
CA PRO A 81 14.40 30.07 30.40
C PRO A 81 13.63 30.24 29.09
N ASN A 82 13.62 31.44 28.49
CA ASN A 82 13.01 31.67 27.17
C ASN A 82 13.80 31.03 26.05
N VAL A 83 15.13 31.09 26.12
CA VAL A 83 16.01 30.42 25.14
C VAL A 83 15.88 28.91 25.26
N ALA A 84 15.93 28.38 26.48
CA ALA A 84 15.72 26.94 26.75
C ALA A 84 14.36 26.43 26.21
N LYS A 85 13.28 27.18 26.47
CA LYS A 85 11.94 26.84 25.97
C LYS A 85 11.87 26.86 24.43
N ARG A 86 12.52 27.87 23.79
CA ARG A 86 12.60 27.97 22.33
C ARG A 86 13.39 26.79 21.74
N GLN A 87 14.53 26.46 22.36
CA GLN A 87 15.39 25.36 21.95
C GLN A 87 14.64 24.03 22.04
N ALA A 88 13.99 23.74 23.19
CA ALA A 88 13.18 22.53 23.36
C ALA A 88 12.04 22.41 22.32
N ARG A 89 11.42 23.53 21.94
CA ARG A 89 10.40 23.55 20.88
C ARG A 89 10.98 23.22 19.50
N ILE A 90 12.16 23.75 19.19
CA ILE A 90 12.88 23.47 17.93
C ILE A 90 13.25 21.97 17.89
N GLU A 91 13.84 21.46 18.98
CA GLU A 91 14.21 20.03 19.10
C GLU A 91 12.99 19.12 18.96
N ALA A 92 11.87 19.46 19.62
CA ALA A 92 10.62 18.71 19.49
C ALA A 92 10.09 18.72 18.04
N SER A 93 10.21 19.85 17.34
CA SER A 93 9.83 19.97 15.92
C SER A 93 10.74 19.10 15.03
N ILE A 94 12.05 19.13 15.26
CA ILE A 94 13.03 18.31 14.54
C ILE A 94 12.76 16.82 14.81
N ARG A 95 12.52 16.44 16.07
CA ARG A 95 12.17 15.05 16.41
C ARG A 95 10.89 14.60 15.72
N ALA A 96 9.86 15.43 15.67
CA ALA A 96 8.60 15.12 15.00
C ALA A 96 8.78 14.95 13.49
N SER A 97 9.56 15.80 12.82
CA SER A 97 9.87 15.71 11.39
C SER A 97 10.77 14.51 11.05
N ASN A 98 11.53 14.00 12.00
CA ASN A 98 12.39 12.83 11.87
C ASN A 98 11.75 11.54 12.42
N SER A 99 10.44 11.55 12.67
CA SER A 99 9.73 10.31 13.06
C SER A 99 9.73 9.30 11.91
N PHE A 100 9.65 8.00 12.24
CA PHE A 100 9.59 6.93 11.24
C PHE A 100 8.46 7.15 10.21
N ALA A 101 7.28 7.54 10.68
CA ALA A 101 6.15 7.81 9.80
C ALA A 101 6.42 9.00 8.86
N SER A 102 6.97 10.11 9.37
CA SER A 102 7.29 11.29 8.55
C SER A 102 8.32 10.97 7.46
N VAL A 103 9.38 10.24 7.82
CA VAL A 103 10.41 9.80 6.86
C VAL A 103 9.83 8.82 5.82
N ALA A 104 8.92 7.93 6.25
CA ALA A 104 8.26 6.99 5.35
C ALA A 104 7.33 7.70 4.35
N GLU A 105 6.55 8.70 4.81
CA GLU A 105 5.70 9.50 3.93
C GLU A 105 6.53 10.27 2.89
N GLU A 106 7.63 10.90 3.31
CA GLU A 106 8.54 11.59 2.40
C GLU A 106 9.17 10.64 1.35
N LEU A 107 9.54 9.42 1.77
CA LEU A 107 9.97 8.37 0.83
C LEU A 107 8.86 8.02 -0.17
N ILE A 108 7.60 7.92 0.27
CA ILE A 108 6.45 7.64 -0.60
C ILE A 108 6.24 8.79 -1.59
N GLU A 109 6.31 10.05 -1.15
CA GLU A 109 6.22 11.22 -2.02
C GLU A 109 7.34 11.22 -3.08
N LYS A 110 8.58 10.93 -2.66
CA LYS A 110 9.71 10.77 -3.59
C LYS A 110 9.40 9.69 -4.62
N LYS A 111 8.92 8.52 -4.20
CA LYS A 111 8.56 7.41 -5.10
C LYS A 111 7.39 7.74 -6.03
N THR A 112 6.45 8.56 -5.59
CA THR A 112 5.36 9.10 -6.42
C THR A 112 5.92 9.98 -7.54
N ARG A 113 6.85 10.89 -7.21
CA ARG A 113 7.54 11.75 -8.21
C ARG A 113 8.40 10.94 -9.18
N GLU A 114 8.96 9.82 -8.75
CA GLU A 114 9.69 8.87 -9.59
C GLU A 114 8.76 8.01 -10.48
N GLY A 115 7.43 8.21 -10.41
CA GLY A 115 6.46 7.49 -11.23
C GLY A 115 6.25 6.03 -10.83
N LEU A 116 6.39 5.69 -9.53
CA LEU A 116 6.07 4.35 -9.05
C LEU A 116 4.57 4.07 -9.21
N ALA A 117 4.21 2.83 -9.57
CA ALA A 117 2.82 2.44 -9.82
C ALA A 117 1.95 2.59 -8.56
N GLU A 118 0.75 3.15 -8.70
CA GLU A 118 -0.16 3.45 -7.58
C GLU A 118 -0.44 2.23 -6.66
N PRO A 119 -0.66 0.99 -7.16
CA PRO A 119 -0.84 -0.16 -6.26
C PRO A 119 0.37 -0.43 -5.36
N THR A 120 1.59 -0.06 -5.81
CA THR A 120 2.80 -0.20 -4.99
C THR A 120 2.87 0.91 -3.93
N LEU A 121 2.47 2.14 -4.29
CA LEU A 121 2.37 3.26 -3.35
C LEU A 121 1.31 3.00 -2.27
N GLU A 122 0.13 2.48 -2.66
CA GLU A 122 -0.92 2.06 -1.70
C GLU A 122 -0.40 1.00 -0.73
N LYS A 123 0.36 0.01 -1.23
CA LYS A 123 0.99 -1.00 -0.38
C LYS A 123 2.00 -0.40 0.58
N MET A 124 2.78 0.60 0.16
CA MET A 124 3.71 1.31 1.04
C MET A 124 2.95 2.08 2.14
N ARG A 125 1.88 2.81 1.79
CA ARG A 125 1.02 3.50 2.77
C ARG A 125 0.38 2.53 3.75
N TRP A 126 -0.05 1.36 3.27
CA TRP A 126 -0.55 0.30 4.13
C TRP A 126 0.52 -0.21 5.11
N PHE A 127 1.78 -0.35 4.69
CA PHE A 127 2.88 -0.72 5.58
C PHE A 127 3.13 0.36 6.64
N VAL A 128 3.09 1.65 6.27
CA VAL A 128 3.19 2.76 7.25
C VAL A 128 2.07 2.64 8.29
N LYS A 129 0.84 2.36 7.85
CA LYS A 129 -0.30 2.16 8.76
C LYS A 129 -0.11 0.96 9.70
N LEU A 130 0.47 -0.15 9.23
CA LEU A 130 0.74 -1.33 10.04
C LEU A 130 1.83 -1.12 11.09
N LEU A 131 2.85 -0.32 10.77
CA LEU A 131 3.93 0.09 11.68
C LEU A 131 3.62 1.38 12.43
N GLY A 132 2.37 1.90 12.32
CA GLY A 132 1.92 3.14 12.93
C GLY A 132 1.81 3.06 14.46
N GLY A 133 1.01 3.97 15.04
CA GLY A 133 0.88 4.11 16.49
C GLY A 133 2.13 4.71 17.12
N ASP A 134 2.55 4.16 18.26
CA ASP A 134 3.71 4.69 18.99
C ASP A 134 5.01 4.50 18.23
N PHE A 135 5.20 3.35 17.55
CA PHE A 135 6.38 3.08 16.73
C PHE A 135 6.54 4.12 15.62
N GLY A 136 5.48 4.44 14.89
CA GLY A 136 5.51 5.41 13.79
C GLY A 136 5.89 6.83 14.24
N ARG A 137 5.58 7.20 15.49
CA ARG A 137 5.92 8.51 16.08
C ARG A 137 7.35 8.60 16.62
N ARG A 138 8.06 7.46 16.75
CA ARG A 138 9.43 7.43 17.23
C ARG A 138 10.40 8.07 16.24
N PRO A 139 11.35 8.89 16.68
CA PRO A 139 12.45 9.34 15.84
C PRO A 139 13.25 8.15 15.29
N VAL A 140 13.62 8.21 14.00
CA VAL A 140 14.36 7.12 13.33
C VAL A 140 15.70 6.81 14.00
N THR A 141 16.33 7.79 14.65
CA THR A 141 17.59 7.64 15.39
C THR A 141 17.44 6.85 16.68
N GLU A 142 16.25 6.84 17.27
CA GLU A 142 15.98 6.22 18.58
C GLU A 142 15.46 4.78 18.44
N ILE A 143 15.06 4.35 17.22
CA ILE A 143 14.51 3.01 17.00
C ILE A 143 15.63 1.97 17.03
N THR A 144 15.52 1.03 17.95
CA THR A 144 16.43 -0.10 18.10
C THR A 144 15.98 -1.32 17.29
N PRO A 145 16.90 -2.25 16.94
CA PRO A 145 16.52 -3.52 16.32
C PRO A 145 15.51 -4.32 17.16
N GLN A 146 15.63 -4.29 18.51
CA GLN A 146 14.74 -4.99 19.42
C GLN A 146 13.31 -4.44 19.34
N GLU A 147 13.15 -3.13 19.33
CA GLU A 147 11.82 -2.48 19.20
C GLU A 147 11.18 -2.83 17.85
N LEU A 148 11.92 -2.72 16.75
CA LEU A 148 11.42 -3.10 15.43
C LEU A 148 11.05 -4.59 15.39
N LEU A 149 11.88 -5.47 15.93
CA LEU A 149 11.60 -6.91 15.98
C LEU A 149 10.32 -7.19 16.78
N HIS A 150 10.12 -6.49 17.89
CA HIS A 150 8.89 -6.61 18.68
C HIS A 150 7.63 -6.28 17.85
N GLU A 151 7.65 -5.19 17.09
CA GLU A 151 6.54 -4.80 16.21
C GLU A 151 6.30 -5.85 15.10
N LEU A 152 7.36 -6.31 14.45
CA LEU A 152 7.28 -7.32 13.39
C LEU A 152 6.71 -8.64 13.92
N ARG A 153 7.12 -9.08 15.11
CA ARG A 153 6.61 -10.30 15.76
C ARG A 153 5.13 -10.24 16.16
N LYS A 154 4.52 -9.06 16.27
CA LYS A 154 3.06 -8.95 16.41
C LYS A 154 2.33 -9.53 15.20
N HIS A 155 2.88 -9.34 14.01
CA HIS A 155 2.34 -9.91 12.77
C HIS A 155 2.66 -11.40 12.65
N GLU A 156 3.86 -11.81 13.00
CA GLU A 156 4.29 -13.21 13.02
C GLU A 156 3.40 -14.07 13.93
N ARG A 157 3.16 -13.62 15.18
CA ARG A 157 2.27 -14.30 16.14
C ARG A 157 0.83 -14.44 15.65
N ARG A 158 0.38 -13.59 14.72
CA ARG A 158 -0.93 -13.67 14.05
C ARG A 158 -0.90 -14.60 12.81
N GLY A 159 0.18 -15.35 12.60
CA GLY A 159 0.37 -16.20 11.42
C GLY A 159 0.65 -15.47 10.12
N ARG A 160 0.88 -14.14 10.14
CA ARG A 160 1.12 -13.31 8.97
C ARG A 160 2.62 -13.22 8.66
N LEU A 161 3.25 -14.37 8.44
CA LEU A 161 4.72 -14.49 8.29
C LEU A 161 5.25 -13.66 7.14
N GLU A 162 4.63 -13.74 5.97
CA GLU A 162 5.06 -12.97 4.80
C GLU A 162 4.90 -11.46 5.03
N THR A 163 3.79 -11.04 5.65
CA THR A 163 3.57 -9.63 6.00
C THR A 163 4.68 -9.12 6.92
N ALA A 164 5.09 -9.89 7.93
CA ALA A 164 6.18 -9.51 8.84
C ALA A 164 7.51 -9.31 8.07
N ASN A 165 7.85 -10.23 7.16
CA ASN A 165 9.06 -10.11 6.34
C ASN A 165 9.00 -8.92 5.37
N LEU A 166 7.84 -8.66 4.74
CA LEU A 166 7.64 -7.50 3.88
C LEU A 166 7.71 -6.18 4.66
N LEU A 167 7.17 -6.13 5.88
CA LEU A 167 7.29 -4.97 6.78
C LEU A 167 8.75 -4.70 7.16
N ARG A 168 9.54 -5.74 7.50
CA ARG A 168 10.97 -5.60 7.73
C ARG A 168 11.68 -4.99 6.51
N ALA A 169 11.40 -5.52 5.31
CA ALA A 169 12.00 -5.03 4.09
C ALA A 169 11.57 -3.59 3.76
N PHE A 170 10.34 -3.21 4.09
CA PHE A 170 9.87 -1.84 3.96
C PHE A 170 10.54 -0.90 4.97
N ALA A 171 10.63 -1.31 6.24
CA ALA A 171 11.32 -0.55 7.28
C ALA A 171 12.79 -0.29 6.90
N SER A 172 13.50 -1.31 6.37
CA SER A 172 14.86 -1.15 5.86
C SER A 172 14.95 -0.08 4.74
N ARG A 173 13.96 -0.01 3.85
CA ARG A 173 13.93 1.05 2.82
C ARG A 173 13.77 2.45 3.42
N VAL A 174 12.94 2.59 4.46
CA VAL A 174 12.73 3.85 5.18
C VAL A 174 14.02 4.26 5.91
N PHE A 175 14.66 3.35 6.65
CA PHE A 175 15.92 3.65 7.35
C PHE A 175 17.04 3.99 6.39
N ARG A 176 17.21 3.26 5.30
CA ARG A 176 18.21 3.59 4.27
C ARG A 176 17.97 4.96 3.65
N TYR A 177 16.71 5.36 3.47
CA TYR A 177 16.35 6.70 3.03
C TYR A 177 16.70 7.75 4.08
N ALA A 178 16.45 7.47 5.36
CA ALA A 178 16.87 8.33 6.47
C ALA A 178 18.40 8.50 6.52
N VAL A 179 19.17 7.44 6.32
CA VAL A 179 20.65 7.49 6.23
C VAL A 179 21.08 8.33 5.03
N ALA A 180 20.51 8.11 3.85
CA ALA A 180 20.84 8.86 2.63
C ALA A 180 20.50 10.36 2.74
N THR A 181 19.60 10.75 3.63
CA THR A 181 19.22 12.15 3.92
C THR A 181 19.83 12.68 5.23
N ALA A 182 20.87 12.02 5.75
CA ALA A 182 21.60 12.39 6.96
C ALA A 182 20.74 12.54 8.23
N ARG A 183 19.64 11.79 8.32
CA ARG A 183 18.71 11.76 9.47
C ARG A 183 18.91 10.55 10.39
N ALA A 184 19.68 9.55 9.96
CA ALA A 184 20.07 8.38 10.74
C ALA A 184 21.45 7.92 10.32
N ASP A 185 22.14 7.20 11.21
CA ASP A 185 23.50 6.68 10.95
C ASP A 185 23.47 5.23 10.47
N ARG A 186 22.38 4.50 10.68
CA ARG A 186 22.28 3.05 10.39
C ARG A 186 20.86 2.60 10.07
N ASP A 187 20.77 1.41 9.49
CA ASP A 187 19.53 0.68 9.24
C ASP A 187 19.37 -0.47 10.25
N PRO A 188 18.54 -0.31 11.32
CA PRO A 188 18.32 -1.36 12.30
C PRO A 188 17.57 -2.57 11.72
N ALA A 189 16.80 -2.41 10.63
CA ALA A 189 16.06 -3.49 9.99
C ALA A 189 16.96 -4.47 9.24
N GLN A 190 18.16 -4.02 8.81
CA GLN A 190 19.15 -4.88 8.16
C GLN A 190 19.67 -5.96 9.12
N LEU A 191 19.85 -5.62 10.40
CA LEU A 191 20.30 -6.55 11.43
C LEU A 191 19.27 -7.65 11.76
N LEU A 192 18.04 -7.49 11.29
CA LEU A 192 16.94 -8.44 11.49
C LEU A 192 16.77 -9.41 10.31
N MET A 193 17.71 -9.46 9.37
CA MET A 193 17.69 -10.47 8.31
C MET A 193 17.83 -11.87 8.94
N GLY A 194 16.89 -12.77 8.62
CA GLY A 194 16.86 -14.12 9.20
C GLY A 194 16.23 -14.22 10.61
N ALA A 195 15.87 -13.10 11.25
CA ALA A 195 15.27 -13.11 12.60
C ALA A 195 13.77 -13.48 12.63
N LEU A 196 13.10 -13.47 11.48
CA LEU A 196 11.69 -13.80 11.32
C LEU A 196 11.52 -15.15 10.62
N THR A 197 10.45 -15.87 10.98
CA THR A 197 10.09 -17.11 10.32
C THR A 197 9.76 -16.85 8.84
N THR A 198 10.36 -17.63 7.96
CA THR A 198 10.07 -17.57 6.52
C THR A 198 8.80 -18.36 6.20
N ALA A 199 7.87 -17.73 5.51
CA ALA A 199 6.70 -18.45 5.02
C ALA A 199 7.10 -19.45 3.93
N LYS A 200 6.58 -20.69 4.00
CA LYS A 200 6.74 -21.63 2.90
C LYS A 200 6.04 -21.06 1.66
N VAL A 201 6.76 -21.03 0.55
CA VAL A 201 6.18 -20.61 -0.74
C VAL A 201 5.08 -21.59 -1.12
N LYS A 202 3.86 -21.08 -1.28
CA LYS A 202 2.74 -21.84 -1.84
C LYS A 202 2.52 -21.33 -3.27
N HIS A 203 2.64 -22.23 -4.25
CA HIS A 203 2.24 -21.90 -5.62
C HIS A 203 0.73 -21.68 -5.69
N PHE A 204 0.27 -20.92 -6.67
CA PHE A 204 -1.16 -20.75 -6.88
C PHE A 204 -1.75 -22.11 -7.30
N PRO A 205 -2.78 -22.59 -6.60
CA PRO A 205 -3.45 -23.83 -6.95
C PRO A 205 -4.04 -23.77 -8.36
N ALA A 206 -3.80 -24.83 -9.12
CA ALA A 206 -4.20 -24.99 -10.50
C ALA A 206 -4.57 -26.45 -10.76
N ILE A 207 -5.55 -26.68 -11.62
CA ILE A 207 -5.94 -28.01 -12.08
C ILE A 207 -5.17 -28.29 -13.37
N THR A 208 -4.17 -29.16 -13.32
CA THR A 208 -3.33 -29.54 -14.48
C THR A 208 -3.70 -30.88 -15.08
N ASP A 209 -4.51 -31.69 -14.38
CA ASP A 209 -5.10 -32.91 -14.95
C ASP A 209 -6.13 -32.54 -16.01
N PRO A 210 -6.00 -33.06 -17.28
CA PRO A 210 -6.90 -32.69 -18.37
C PRO A 210 -8.37 -33.05 -18.10
N ALA A 211 -8.65 -34.22 -17.51
CA ALA A 211 -10.02 -34.65 -17.24
C ALA A 211 -10.70 -33.80 -16.19
N ALA A 212 -9.98 -33.47 -15.09
CA ALA A 212 -10.46 -32.57 -14.04
C ALA A 212 -10.61 -31.13 -14.56
N PHE A 213 -9.72 -30.67 -15.47
CA PHE A 213 -9.86 -29.37 -16.10
C PHE A 213 -11.06 -29.30 -17.03
N GLY A 214 -11.34 -30.39 -17.81
CA GLY A 214 -12.55 -30.53 -18.60
C GLY A 214 -13.84 -30.45 -17.75
N ALA A 215 -13.83 -31.03 -16.56
CA ALA A 215 -14.95 -30.92 -15.62
C ALA A 215 -15.15 -29.46 -15.15
N LEU A 216 -14.06 -28.73 -14.89
CA LEU A 216 -14.13 -27.29 -14.58
C LEU A 216 -14.69 -26.47 -15.76
N LEU A 217 -14.28 -26.77 -17.00
CA LEU A 217 -14.79 -26.06 -18.18
C LEU A 217 -16.30 -26.27 -18.36
N ARG A 218 -16.82 -27.51 -18.12
CA ARG A 218 -18.27 -27.77 -18.10
C ARG A 218 -18.98 -26.98 -17.02
N ALA A 219 -18.44 -26.94 -15.79
CA ALA A 219 -19.01 -26.16 -14.70
C ALA A 219 -19.03 -24.65 -15.01
N ILE A 220 -18.03 -24.14 -15.75
CA ILE A 220 -18.00 -22.74 -16.22
C ILE A 220 -19.10 -22.49 -17.26
N GLU A 221 -19.34 -23.45 -18.16
CA GLU A 221 -20.39 -23.31 -19.17
C GLU A 221 -21.79 -23.26 -18.53
N ASP A 222 -22.00 -24.10 -17.50
CA ASP A 222 -23.27 -24.17 -16.75
C ASP A 222 -23.45 -23.08 -15.71
N TYR A 223 -22.41 -22.26 -15.47
CA TYR A 223 -22.45 -21.25 -14.43
C TYR A 223 -23.51 -20.19 -14.72
N GLN A 224 -24.43 -19.99 -13.77
CA GLN A 224 -25.47 -18.96 -13.81
C GLN A 224 -25.11 -17.80 -12.90
N GLY A 225 -25.14 -16.58 -13.43
CA GLY A 225 -24.81 -15.39 -12.68
C GLY A 225 -24.89 -14.12 -13.53
N ASP A 226 -24.25 -13.06 -13.04
CA ASP A 226 -24.15 -11.80 -13.83
C ASP A 226 -23.41 -12.07 -15.15
N PRO A 227 -23.94 -11.57 -16.29
CA PRO A 227 -23.35 -11.82 -17.61
C PRO A 227 -21.87 -11.43 -17.70
N ALA A 228 -21.46 -10.30 -17.10
CA ALA A 228 -20.04 -9.90 -17.13
C ALA A 228 -19.14 -10.92 -16.41
N VAL A 229 -19.66 -11.59 -15.38
CA VAL A 229 -18.93 -12.64 -14.65
C VAL A 229 -18.90 -13.93 -15.45
N MET A 230 -20.04 -14.33 -16.07
CA MET A 230 -20.14 -15.53 -16.90
C MET A 230 -19.16 -15.45 -18.07
N TYR A 231 -19.19 -14.37 -18.83
CA TYR A 231 -18.32 -14.20 -20.00
C TYR A 231 -16.84 -14.00 -19.62
N ALA A 232 -16.56 -13.36 -18.46
CA ALA A 232 -15.19 -13.30 -17.95
C ALA A 232 -14.65 -14.68 -17.56
N LEU A 233 -15.47 -15.56 -16.96
CA LEU A 233 -15.12 -16.94 -16.66
C LEU A 233 -14.86 -17.73 -17.94
N LYS A 234 -15.75 -17.63 -18.95
CA LYS A 234 -15.61 -18.31 -20.23
C LYS A 234 -14.35 -17.87 -20.97
N LEU A 235 -14.04 -16.58 -20.99
CA LEU A 235 -12.85 -16.05 -21.69
C LEU A 235 -11.53 -16.41 -21.02
N THR A 236 -11.51 -16.45 -19.68
CA THR A 236 -10.28 -16.62 -18.88
C THR A 236 -9.43 -17.83 -19.28
N PRO A 237 -9.95 -19.06 -19.44
CA PRO A 237 -9.14 -20.20 -19.86
C PRO A 237 -8.56 -20.05 -21.29
N HIS A 238 -9.27 -19.41 -22.20
CA HIS A 238 -8.83 -19.26 -23.61
C HIS A 238 -7.65 -18.31 -23.76
N VAL A 239 -7.67 -17.17 -23.04
CA VAL A 239 -6.63 -16.13 -23.18
C VAL A 239 -5.52 -16.26 -22.13
N PHE A 240 -5.73 -16.98 -21.04
CA PHE A 240 -4.79 -17.26 -19.92
C PHE A 240 -3.90 -16.07 -19.51
N GLN A 241 -4.41 -14.85 -19.64
CA GLN A 241 -3.74 -13.64 -19.15
C GLN A 241 -3.93 -13.46 -17.63
N ARG A 242 -3.22 -12.47 -17.02
CA ARG A 242 -3.37 -12.24 -15.58
C ARG A 242 -4.81 -11.81 -15.25
N PRO A 243 -5.39 -12.28 -14.13
CA PRO A 243 -6.78 -11.93 -13.77
C PRO A 243 -7.03 -10.44 -13.70
N GLY A 244 -6.03 -9.65 -13.29
CA GLY A 244 -6.10 -8.19 -13.27
C GLY A 244 -6.16 -7.56 -14.66
N GLU A 245 -5.53 -8.17 -15.66
CA GLU A 245 -5.55 -7.73 -17.06
C GLU A 245 -6.92 -8.03 -17.67
N ILE A 246 -7.42 -9.28 -17.52
CA ILE A 246 -8.72 -9.71 -18.04
C ILE A 246 -9.85 -8.84 -17.48
N ARG A 247 -9.94 -8.68 -16.15
CA ARG A 247 -11.03 -7.91 -15.54
C ARG A 247 -11.05 -6.44 -15.97
N GLN A 248 -9.88 -5.86 -16.26
CA GLN A 248 -9.74 -4.46 -16.68
C GLN A 248 -9.76 -4.28 -18.18
N MET A 249 -10.07 -5.33 -18.96
CA MET A 249 -10.15 -5.29 -20.42
C MET A 249 -11.14 -4.21 -20.87
N LYS A 250 -10.72 -3.40 -21.84
CA LYS A 250 -11.54 -2.33 -22.43
C LYS A 250 -11.83 -2.65 -23.87
N TRP A 251 -12.99 -2.23 -24.38
CA TRP A 251 -13.35 -2.44 -25.77
C TRP A 251 -12.37 -1.83 -26.76
N MET A 252 -11.84 -0.66 -26.46
CA MET A 252 -10.83 0.01 -27.30
C MET A 252 -9.50 -0.76 -27.43
N GLU A 253 -9.29 -1.80 -26.61
CA GLU A 253 -8.08 -2.64 -26.64
C GLU A 253 -8.28 -3.88 -27.54
N VAL A 254 -9.51 -4.14 -28.01
CA VAL A 254 -9.88 -5.32 -28.81
C VAL A 254 -10.03 -4.91 -30.26
N ASP A 255 -9.19 -5.48 -31.12
CA ASP A 255 -9.29 -5.36 -32.57
C ASP A 255 -9.91 -6.66 -33.10
N PHE A 256 -11.19 -6.62 -33.44
CA PHE A 256 -11.94 -7.77 -33.96
C PHE A 256 -11.48 -8.20 -35.32
N GLU A 257 -11.08 -7.25 -36.18
CA GLU A 257 -10.64 -7.54 -37.55
C GLU A 257 -9.30 -8.27 -37.56
N LYS A 258 -8.35 -7.82 -36.72
CA LYS A 258 -7.04 -8.47 -36.60
C LYS A 258 -7.04 -9.63 -35.59
N ALA A 259 -8.15 -9.91 -34.95
CA ALA A 259 -8.27 -10.93 -33.90
C ALA A 259 -7.20 -10.78 -32.81
N VAL A 260 -7.04 -9.58 -32.24
CA VAL A 260 -6.02 -9.28 -31.24
C VAL A 260 -6.56 -8.42 -30.11
N TRP A 261 -6.16 -8.74 -28.88
CA TRP A 261 -6.31 -7.88 -27.73
C TRP A 261 -4.96 -7.25 -27.38
N ILE A 262 -4.88 -5.91 -27.40
CA ILE A 262 -3.67 -5.15 -27.13
C ILE A 262 -3.75 -4.57 -25.72
N ILE A 263 -3.00 -5.15 -24.79
CA ILE A 263 -2.91 -4.67 -23.41
C ILE A 263 -1.90 -3.52 -23.37
N PRO A 264 -2.31 -2.29 -22.99
CA PRO A 264 -1.40 -1.15 -22.98
C PRO A 264 -0.36 -1.24 -21.87
N GLU A 265 0.79 -0.59 -22.07
CA GLU A 265 1.94 -0.61 -21.14
C GLU A 265 1.57 -0.22 -19.70
N GLY A 266 0.64 0.72 -19.51
CA GLY A 266 0.18 1.17 -18.18
C GLY A 266 -0.51 0.09 -17.33
N LYS A 267 -1.03 -0.97 -17.98
CA LYS A 267 -1.64 -2.13 -17.30
C LYS A 267 -0.64 -3.27 -17.09
N MET A 268 0.48 -3.25 -17.79
CA MET A 268 1.47 -4.33 -17.73
C MET A 268 2.47 -4.11 -16.61
N LYS A 269 2.75 -5.20 -15.83
CA LYS A 269 3.74 -5.17 -14.75
C LYS A 269 5.13 -4.71 -15.24
N MET A 270 5.48 -5.03 -16.50
CA MET A 270 6.79 -4.71 -17.08
C MET A 270 6.77 -3.42 -17.93
N ARG A 271 5.65 -2.67 -17.91
CA ARG A 271 5.50 -1.41 -18.67
C ARG A 271 5.87 -1.53 -20.16
N GLN A 272 5.47 -2.64 -20.77
CA GLN A 272 5.55 -2.85 -22.22
C GLN A 272 4.19 -3.35 -22.70
N PRO A 273 3.66 -2.87 -23.85
CA PRO A 273 2.40 -3.35 -24.39
C PRO A 273 2.50 -4.84 -24.71
N HIS A 274 1.38 -5.55 -24.56
CA HIS A 274 1.32 -6.97 -24.84
C HIS A 274 0.15 -7.29 -25.75
N SER A 275 0.45 -7.92 -26.92
CA SER A 275 -0.56 -8.37 -27.87
C SER A 275 -0.91 -9.82 -27.58
N VAL A 276 -2.21 -10.10 -27.39
CA VAL A 276 -2.79 -11.42 -27.15
C VAL A 276 -3.59 -11.83 -28.38
N PRO A 277 -3.19 -12.91 -29.09
CA PRO A 277 -4.00 -13.41 -30.20
C PRO A 277 -5.33 -13.96 -29.67
N LEU A 278 -6.41 -13.68 -30.37
CA LEU A 278 -7.75 -14.15 -30.04
C LEU A 278 -8.14 -15.31 -30.95
N SER A 279 -8.47 -16.44 -30.34
CA SER A 279 -9.04 -17.59 -31.08
C SER A 279 -10.47 -17.31 -31.53
N ARG A 280 -11.02 -18.14 -32.43
CA ARG A 280 -12.43 -18.08 -32.84
C ARG A 280 -13.38 -18.13 -31.65
N GLN A 281 -13.09 -18.97 -30.64
CA GLN A 281 -13.87 -19.09 -29.42
C GLN A 281 -13.79 -17.80 -28.59
N SER A 282 -12.61 -17.23 -28.43
CA SER A 282 -12.43 -15.95 -27.72
C SER A 282 -13.20 -14.82 -28.40
N LEU A 283 -13.15 -14.75 -29.72
CA LEU A 283 -13.89 -13.75 -30.51
C LEU A 283 -15.41 -13.92 -30.33
N ALA A 284 -15.93 -15.16 -30.39
CA ALA A 284 -17.35 -15.43 -30.17
C ALA A 284 -17.80 -14.95 -28.79
N ILE A 285 -17.05 -15.31 -27.73
CA ILE A 285 -17.31 -14.85 -26.34
C ILE A 285 -17.32 -13.32 -26.27
N LEU A 286 -16.37 -12.65 -26.91
CA LEU A 286 -16.28 -11.18 -26.90
C LEU A 286 -17.40 -10.53 -27.73
N THR A 287 -17.81 -11.14 -28.85
CA THR A 287 -18.93 -10.66 -29.68
C THR A 287 -20.24 -10.71 -28.89
N ASP A 288 -20.54 -11.81 -28.23
CA ASP A 288 -21.71 -11.93 -27.38
C ASP A 288 -21.70 -10.90 -26.25
N MET A 289 -20.57 -10.73 -25.59
CA MET A 289 -20.41 -9.75 -24.52
C MET A 289 -20.50 -8.32 -25.02
N HIS A 290 -20.13 -8.04 -26.29
CA HIS A 290 -20.24 -6.71 -26.90
C HIS A 290 -21.69 -6.27 -27.04
N CYS A 291 -22.61 -7.20 -27.32
CA CYS A 291 -24.05 -6.91 -27.33
C CYS A 291 -24.56 -6.39 -25.97
N LEU A 292 -23.91 -6.78 -24.86
CA LEU A 292 -24.34 -6.44 -23.51
C LEU A 292 -23.63 -5.21 -22.92
N SER A 293 -22.35 -5.02 -23.23
CA SER A 293 -21.52 -3.97 -22.62
C SER A 293 -20.77 -3.08 -23.63
N GLY A 294 -20.97 -3.29 -24.94
CA GLY A 294 -20.24 -2.57 -26.00
C GLY A 294 -20.43 -1.06 -26.01
N SER A 295 -21.55 -0.56 -25.45
CA SER A 295 -21.76 0.88 -25.26
C SER A 295 -20.93 1.49 -24.12
N GLY A 296 -20.26 0.66 -23.32
CA GLY A 296 -19.43 1.08 -22.18
C GLY A 296 -17.93 1.02 -22.46
N GLN A 297 -17.15 1.38 -21.46
CA GLN A 297 -15.69 1.35 -21.56
C GLN A 297 -15.10 -0.05 -21.36
N TYR A 298 -15.64 -0.81 -20.38
CA TYR A 298 -15.11 -2.10 -19.96
C TYR A 298 -15.86 -3.26 -20.61
N VAL A 299 -15.11 -4.28 -21.00
CA VAL A 299 -15.69 -5.55 -21.49
C VAL A 299 -16.50 -6.21 -20.38
N PHE A 300 -15.96 -6.24 -19.17
CA PHE A 300 -16.59 -6.85 -17.99
C PHE A 300 -16.91 -5.78 -16.92
N PRO A 301 -17.98 -5.00 -17.09
CA PRO A 301 -18.34 -3.96 -16.13
C PRO A 301 -18.88 -4.55 -14.83
N SER A 302 -18.73 -3.81 -13.73
CA SER A 302 -19.32 -4.17 -12.45
C SER A 302 -20.85 -4.05 -12.51
N ILE A 303 -21.56 -4.97 -11.89
CA ILE A 303 -23.02 -4.94 -11.73
C ILE A 303 -23.52 -3.68 -11.02
N ARG A 304 -22.69 -3.08 -10.15
CA ARG A 304 -23.06 -1.88 -9.38
C ARG A 304 -22.90 -0.59 -10.18
N THR A 305 -21.97 -0.56 -11.14
CA THR A 305 -21.70 0.62 -11.97
C THR A 305 -20.92 0.23 -13.22
N ARG A 306 -21.36 0.70 -14.38
CA ARG A 306 -20.67 0.47 -15.65
C ARG A 306 -19.35 1.25 -15.77
N ALA A 307 -19.12 2.22 -14.88
CA ALA A 307 -17.89 3.03 -14.85
C ALA A 307 -16.67 2.29 -14.25
N ARG A 308 -16.85 1.09 -13.69
CA ARG A 308 -15.77 0.26 -13.11
C ARG A 308 -15.88 -1.17 -13.63
N PRO A 309 -14.74 -1.88 -13.74
CA PRO A 309 -14.77 -3.30 -14.09
C PRO A 309 -15.24 -4.14 -12.89
N ILE A 310 -15.50 -5.43 -13.12
CA ILE A 310 -15.71 -6.42 -12.05
C ILE A 310 -14.57 -6.38 -11.03
N SER A 311 -14.84 -6.75 -9.76
CA SER A 311 -13.82 -6.72 -8.71
C SER A 311 -12.73 -7.78 -8.94
N ASP A 312 -11.57 -7.57 -8.33
CA ASP A 312 -10.42 -8.47 -8.41
C ASP A 312 -10.68 -9.89 -7.86
N ASN A 313 -11.64 -10.00 -6.94
CA ASN A 313 -12.04 -11.30 -6.37
C ASN A 313 -13.22 -11.97 -7.09
N THR A 314 -13.82 -11.33 -8.09
CA THR A 314 -15.09 -11.79 -8.71
C THR A 314 -14.96 -13.20 -9.32
N ILE A 315 -13.92 -13.47 -10.10
CA ILE A 315 -13.69 -14.80 -10.70
C ILE A 315 -13.45 -15.85 -9.62
N ASN A 316 -12.66 -15.53 -8.58
CA ASN A 316 -12.46 -16.45 -7.46
C ASN A 316 -13.76 -16.75 -6.71
N ALA A 317 -14.61 -15.75 -6.49
CA ALA A 317 -15.90 -15.93 -5.85
C ALA A 317 -16.83 -16.82 -6.69
N ALA A 318 -16.80 -16.69 -8.00
CA ALA A 318 -17.57 -17.57 -8.91
C ALA A 318 -17.06 -19.02 -8.86
N LEU A 319 -15.73 -19.24 -8.87
CA LEU A 319 -15.14 -20.56 -8.66
C LEU A 319 -15.60 -21.20 -7.35
N ARG A 320 -15.68 -20.43 -6.25
CA ARG A 320 -16.19 -20.91 -4.95
C ARG A 320 -17.67 -21.32 -5.03
N ARG A 321 -18.49 -20.56 -5.75
CA ARG A 321 -19.90 -20.90 -5.96
C ARG A 321 -20.10 -22.19 -6.76
N MET A 322 -19.18 -22.50 -7.68
CA MET A 322 -19.14 -23.73 -8.43
C MET A 322 -18.56 -24.92 -7.62
N GLY A 323 -18.21 -24.73 -6.35
CA GLY A 323 -17.69 -25.77 -5.45
C GLY A 323 -16.17 -25.94 -5.44
N TYR A 324 -15.41 -25.24 -6.28
CA TYR A 324 -13.94 -25.33 -6.28
C TYR A 324 -13.33 -24.57 -5.13
N THR A 325 -12.55 -25.23 -4.27
CA THR A 325 -11.90 -24.59 -3.12
C THR A 325 -10.71 -23.73 -3.54
N LYS A 326 -10.24 -22.84 -2.63
CA LYS A 326 -9.06 -22.00 -2.90
C LYS A 326 -7.76 -22.83 -3.01
N GLU A 327 -7.77 -24.06 -2.53
CA GLU A 327 -6.67 -25.02 -2.62
C GLU A 327 -6.70 -25.84 -3.92
N GLN A 328 -7.83 -25.87 -4.63
CA GLN A 328 -7.99 -26.59 -5.90
C GLN A 328 -7.75 -25.67 -7.09
N MET A 329 -8.43 -24.52 -7.11
CA MET A 329 -8.36 -23.61 -8.27
C MET A 329 -8.50 -22.15 -7.87
N THR A 330 -7.75 -21.31 -8.55
CA THR A 330 -7.83 -19.84 -8.46
C THR A 330 -7.89 -19.22 -9.85
N ALA A 331 -8.30 -17.96 -9.95
CA ALA A 331 -8.27 -17.22 -11.21
C ALA A 331 -6.86 -17.20 -11.85
N HIS A 332 -5.80 -17.21 -11.05
CA HIS A 332 -4.42 -17.31 -11.53
C HIS A 332 -4.06 -18.73 -11.97
N GLY A 333 -4.75 -19.74 -11.42
CA GLY A 333 -4.57 -21.14 -11.75
C GLY A 333 -4.79 -21.44 -13.24
N PHE A 334 -5.73 -20.78 -13.92
CA PHE A 334 -5.94 -20.95 -15.38
C PHE A 334 -4.66 -20.71 -16.19
N ARG A 335 -3.88 -19.75 -15.77
CA ARG A 335 -2.60 -19.43 -16.39
C ARG A 335 -1.53 -20.50 -16.13
N THR A 336 -1.50 -21.04 -14.91
CA THR A 336 -0.63 -22.17 -14.55
C THR A 336 -1.02 -23.41 -15.31
N THR A 337 -2.33 -23.73 -15.41
CA THR A 337 -2.85 -24.84 -16.20
C THR A 337 -2.44 -24.71 -17.67
N ALA A 338 -2.67 -23.56 -18.28
CA ALA A 338 -2.29 -23.33 -19.68
C ALA A 338 -0.77 -23.49 -19.88
N SER A 339 0.06 -22.92 -19.00
CA SER A 339 1.51 -23.09 -19.05
C SER A 339 1.92 -24.56 -18.98
N SER A 340 1.38 -25.33 -18.03
CA SER A 340 1.70 -26.74 -17.85
C SER A 340 1.29 -27.56 -19.08
N LEU A 341 0.02 -27.49 -19.49
CA LEU A 341 -0.49 -28.31 -20.57
C LEU A 341 0.09 -27.96 -21.95
N LEU A 342 0.37 -26.66 -22.21
CA LEU A 342 1.06 -26.24 -23.43
C LEU A 342 2.49 -26.79 -23.50
N ASN A 343 3.24 -26.73 -22.38
CA ASN A 343 4.59 -27.32 -22.32
C ASN A 343 4.55 -28.86 -22.42
N GLU A 344 3.64 -29.52 -21.74
CA GLU A 344 3.47 -30.97 -21.79
C GLU A 344 3.06 -31.48 -23.17
N SER A 345 2.34 -30.67 -23.98
CA SER A 345 1.99 -31.03 -25.34
C SER A 345 3.21 -31.22 -26.27
N GLY A 346 4.35 -30.61 -25.93
CA GLY A 346 5.57 -30.67 -26.75
C GLY A 346 5.45 -30.04 -28.13
N LYS A 347 4.31 -29.38 -28.46
CA LYS A 347 4.02 -28.84 -29.80
C LYS A 347 4.56 -27.45 -30.06
N TRP A 348 4.85 -26.68 -29.01
CA TRP A 348 5.12 -25.26 -29.08
C TRP A 348 6.50 -24.93 -28.52
N ASN A 349 7.16 -23.94 -29.11
CA ASN A 349 8.41 -23.45 -28.59
C ASN A 349 8.19 -22.88 -27.16
N PRO A 350 8.97 -23.31 -26.15
CA PRO A 350 8.86 -22.77 -24.79
C PRO A 350 8.94 -21.24 -24.72
N ASP A 351 9.77 -20.61 -25.56
CA ASP A 351 9.85 -19.14 -25.63
C ASP A 351 8.54 -18.52 -26.16
N ALA A 352 7.81 -19.19 -27.06
CA ALA A 352 6.49 -18.73 -27.52
C ALA A 352 5.44 -18.80 -26.42
N ILE A 353 5.46 -19.87 -25.59
CA ILE A 353 4.60 -20.02 -24.41
C ILE A 353 4.90 -18.91 -23.40
N GLU A 354 6.18 -18.70 -23.03
CA GLU A 354 6.57 -17.67 -22.08
C GLU A 354 6.20 -16.26 -22.58
N ARG A 355 6.28 -16.03 -23.89
CA ARG A 355 5.82 -14.78 -24.55
C ARG A 355 4.31 -14.63 -24.46
N ALA A 356 3.53 -15.67 -24.70
CA ALA A 356 2.08 -15.63 -24.57
C ALA A 356 1.66 -15.33 -23.13
N LEU A 357 2.43 -15.82 -22.17
CA LEU A 357 2.29 -15.52 -20.74
C LEU A 357 2.82 -14.11 -20.34
N ALA A 358 3.36 -13.31 -21.25
CA ALA A 358 4.03 -12.04 -20.92
C ALA A 358 5.05 -12.17 -19.77
N HIS A 359 5.80 -13.31 -19.77
CA HIS A 359 6.98 -13.48 -18.93
C HIS A 359 8.21 -12.93 -19.66
N MET A 360 9.18 -12.42 -18.89
CA MET A 360 10.45 -11.98 -19.45
C MET A 360 11.37 -13.18 -19.66
N VAL A 361 11.82 -13.38 -20.90
CA VAL A 361 12.95 -14.26 -21.16
C VAL A 361 14.21 -13.60 -20.62
N ALA A 362 14.97 -14.30 -19.80
CA ALA A 362 16.22 -13.77 -19.22
C ALA A 362 17.25 -13.51 -20.35
N GLY A 363 17.75 -12.26 -20.45
CA GLY A 363 18.80 -11.87 -21.39
C GLY A 363 18.55 -10.48 -21.99
N SER A 364 19.43 -9.51 -21.68
CA SER A 364 19.26 -8.11 -22.05
C SER A 364 19.31 -7.81 -23.55
N VAL A 365 20.03 -8.60 -24.33
CA VAL A 365 20.25 -8.40 -25.77
C VAL A 365 19.08 -8.90 -26.62
N ARG A 366 18.34 -9.94 -26.20
CA ARG A 366 17.13 -10.44 -26.86
C ARG A 366 15.90 -9.52 -26.68
N ARG A 367 15.99 -8.51 -25.83
CA ARG A 367 14.85 -7.68 -25.38
C ARG A 367 14.33 -6.70 -26.44
N ILE A 368 15.21 -6.18 -27.30
CA ILE A 368 14.92 -5.05 -28.20
C ILE A 368 14.29 -5.51 -29.52
N TYR A 369 14.57 -6.73 -30.00
CA TYR A 369 14.16 -7.20 -31.33
C TYR A 369 12.87 -8.03 -31.39
N ASN A 370 12.11 -8.19 -30.32
CA ASN A 370 11.17 -9.33 -30.22
C ASN A 370 9.71 -8.99 -29.90
N GLN A 371 9.15 -7.83 -30.30
CA GLN A 371 7.68 -7.63 -30.22
C GLN A 371 6.91 -8.55 -31.21
N SER A 372 7.48 -8.84 -32.35
CA SER A 372 6.93 -9.75 -33.38
C SER A 372 7.43 -11.20 -33.30
N ALA A 373 8.34 -11.50 -32.35
CA ALA A 373 8.88 -12.86 -32.23
C ALA A 373 7.79 -13.86 -31.85
N TYR A 374 7.75 -14.93 -32.60
CA TYR A 374 6.77 -16.01 -32.45
C TYR A 374 5.32 -15.60 -32.67
N TRP A 375 5.02 -14.46 -33.34
CA TRP A 375 3.62 -14.02 -33.48
C TRP A 375 2.77 -15.05 -34.19
N ALA A 376 3.20 -15.54 -35.37
CA ALA A 376 2.48 -16.55 -36.11
C ALA A 376 2.29 -17.84 -35.29
N GLU A 377 3.33 -18.26 -34.61
CA GLU A 377 3.26 -19.44 -33.72
C GLU A 377 2.28 -19.23 -32.55
N ARG A 378 2.28 -18.04 -31.94
CA ARG A 378 1.34 -17.69 -30.85
C ARG A 378 -0.10 -17.62 -31.32
N VAL A 379 -0.36 -17.18 -32.55
CA VAL A 379 -1.70 -17.20 -33.17
C VAL A 379 -2.15 -18.65 -33.35
N ALA A 380 -1.31 -19.50 -33.93
CA ALA A 380 -1.60 -20.92 -34.11
C ALA A 380 -1.81 -21.63 -32.75
N MET A 381 -0.94 -21.33 -31.78
CA MET A 381 -1.04 -21.87 -30.42
C MET A 381 -2.34 -21.46 -29.72
N ALA A 382 -2.76 -20.19 -29.82
CA ALA A 382 -3.99 -19.71 -29.20
C ALA A 382 -5.23 -20.40 -29.78
N GLN A 383 -5.25 -20.64 -31.09
CA GLN A 383 -6.35 -21.36 -31.73
C GLN A 383 -6.33 -22.82 -31.31
N TRP A 384 -5.18 -23.52 -31.41
CA TRP A 384 -5.03 -24.91 -30.98
C TRP A 384 -5.41 -25.10 -29.52
N TRP A 385 -4.98 -24.19 -28.63
CA TRP A 385 -5.32 -24.23 -27.22
C TRP A 385 -6.84 -24.16 -27.00
N SER A 386 -7.51 -23.27 -27.70
CA SER A 386 -8.96 -23.13 -27.58
C SER A 386 -9.72 -24.34 -28.13
N ASP A 387 -9.25 -24.94 -29.22
CA ASP A 387 -9.82 -26.18 -29.76
C ASP A 387 -9.59 -27.35 -28.79
N TYR A 388 -8.42 -27.44 -28.16
CA TYR A 388 -8.14 -28.43 -27.10
C TYR A 388 -9.04 -28.25 -25.88
N LEU A 389 -9.33 -27.00 -25.46
CA LEU A 389 -10.29 -26.75 -24.38
C LEU A 389 -11.70 -27.24 -24.74
N ASP A 390 -12.13 -27.11 -25.99
CA ASP A 390 -13.41 -27.62 -26.46
C ASP A 390 -13.41 -29.14 -26.43
N GLU A 391 -12.34 -29.83 -26.83
CA GLU A 391 -12.19 -31.28 -26.73
C GLU A 391 -12.30 -31.74 -25.27
N LEU A 392 -11.60 -31.11 -24.34
CA LEU A 392 -11.66 -31.42 -22.91
C LEU A 392 -13.08 -31.21 -22.33
N ARG A 393 -13.78 -30.19 -22.77
CA ARG A 393 -15.15 -29.91 -22.36
C ARG A 393 -16.11 -30.98 -22.82
N GLN A 394 -15.91 -31.53 -24.01
CA GLN A 394 -16.72 -32.61 -24.58
C GLN A 394 -16.41 -34.00 -23.98
N GLY A 395 -15.39 -34.10 -23.13
CA GLY A 395 -14.99 -35.39 -22.51
C GLY A 395 -14.03 -36.19 -23.38
N GLY A 396 -13.44 -35.63 -24.41
CA GLY A 396 -12.41 -36.26 -25.22
C GLY A 396 -11.10 -36.38 -24.45
N ASN A 397 -10.65 -37.59 -24.20
CA ASN A 397 -9.27 -37.86 -23.80
C ASN A 397 -8.48 -38.19 -25.06
N ARG A 398 -7.54 -37.34 -25.45
CA ARG A 398 -6.46 -37.70 -26.38
C ARG A 398 -5.18 -37.96 -25.64
#